data_76c14d62cf238b05f297a40f2e951d99
#
_entry.id   76c14d62cf238b05f297a40f2e951d99
#
_cell.length_a   1.000
_cell.length_b   1.000
_cell.length_c   1.000
_cell.angle_alpha   90.00
_cell.angle_beta   90.00
_cell.angle_gamma   90.00
#
_symmetry.space_group_name_H-M   'P 1'
#
loop_
_entity.id
_entity.type
_entity.pdbx_description
1 polymer ?
#
loop_
_entity_poly.entity_id
_entity_poly.type
_entity_poly.pdbx_seq_one_letter_code
_entity_poly.pdbx_strand_id
1 'polypeptide(L)' 'MRETNSEDQAYKDKYTAALPYLEELTSSKDKDNKLNAYELLIQVYANLGMNDKAQDAIKMRDQLKNENK' A
#
# COMPACT_ATOMS: atom_id res chain seq x y z
N MET A 1 25.13 -9.39 -11.10
CA MET A 1 24.91 -8.38 -10.20
C MET A 1 24.17 -7.26 -10.73
N ARG A 2 24.50 -6.74 -11.82
CA ARG A 2 23.82 -5.60 -12.40
C ARG A 2 22.43 -5.91 -12.77
N GLU A 3 22.16 -7.12 -13.20
CA GLU A 3 20.81 -7.52 -13.57
C GLU A 3 19.86 -7.39 -12.39
N THR A 4 20.36 -7.68 -11.21
CA THR A 4 19.57 -7.58 -10.02
C THR A 4 19.03 -6.17 -9.84
N ASN A 5 19.89 -5.19 -10.10
CA ASN A 5 19.47 -3.81 -9.97
C ASN A 5 18.36 -3.47 -10.95
N SER A 6 18.47 -3.98 -12.17
CA SER A 6 17.43 -3.72 -13.17
C SER A 6 16.11 -4.31 -12.73
N GLU A 7 16.15 -5.51 -12.20
CA GLU A 7 14.94 -6.16 -11.74
C GLU A 7 14.33 -5.40 -10.56
N ASP A 8 15.18 -4.91 -9.67
CA ASP A 8 14.70 -4.13 -8.54
C ASP A 8 14.01 -2.87 -9.02
N GLN A 9 14.55 -2.25 -10.05
CA GLN A 9 13.97 -1.04 -10.57
C GLN A 9 12.59 -1.29 -11.17
N ALA A 10 12.46 -2.35 -11.96
CA ALA A 10 11.18 -2.69 -12.57
C ALA A 10 10.14 -3.03 -11.50
N TYR A 11 10.56 -3.71 -10.46
CA TYR A 11 9.71 -4.11 -9.35
C TYR A 11 9.19 -2.86 -8.65
N LYS A 12 10.08 -1.91 -8.36
CA LYS A 12 9.68 -0.68 -7.70
C LYS A 12 8.76 0.15 -8.57
N ASP A 13 9.02 0.16 -9.87
CA ASP A 13 8.17 0.90 -10.79
C ASP A 13 6.75 0.36 -10.77
N LYS A 14 6.59 -0.95 -10.72
CA LYS A 14 5.27 -1.54 -10.66
C LYS A 14 4.54 -1.14 -9.40
N TYR A 15 5.23 -1.15 -8.26
CA TYR A 15 4.60 -0.76 -7.01
C TYR A 15 4.25 0.72 -7.04
N THR A 16 5.15 1.54 -7.55
CA THR A 16 4.90 2.97 -7.62
C THR A 16 3.69 3.26 -8.50
N ALA A 17 3.56 2.55 -9.60
CA ALA A 17 2.45 2.76 -10.51
C ALA A 17 1.12 2.34 -9.87
N ALA A 18 1.15 1.39 -8.96
CA ALA A 18 -0.06 0.94 -8.29
C ALA A 18 -0.54 1.91 -7.21
N LEU A 19 0.36 2.77 -6.71
CA LEU A 19 0.01 3.65 -5.61
C LEU A 19 -1.20 4.53 -5.87
N PRO A 20 -1.29 5.25 -7.00
CA PRO A 20 -2.46 6.10 -7.23
C PRO A 20 -3.76 5.29 -7.23
N TYR A 21 -3.73 4.13 -7.82
CA TYR A 21 -4.91 3.28 -7.88
C TYR A 21 -5.32 2.84 -6.47
N LEU A 22 -4.34 2.40 -5.67
CA LEU A 22 -4.63 1.95 -4.32
C LEU A 22 -5.10 3.10 -3.44
N GLU A 23 -4.48 4.27 -3.61
CA GLU A 23 -4.91 5.44 -2.84
C GLU A 23 -6.34 5.82 -3.18
N GLU A 24 -6.71 5.68 -4.43
CA GLU A 24 -8.07 5.97 -4.83
C GLU A 24 -9.05 5.00 -4.19
N LEU A 25 -8.66 3.74 -4.08
CA LEU A 25 -9.50 2.73 -3.46
C LEU A 25 -9.76 3.01 -1.98
N THR A 26 -8.85 3.72 -1.32
CA THR A 26 -9.07 4.04 0.09
C THR A 26 -10.22 5.01 0.28
N SER A 27 -10.68 5.64 -0.80
CA SER A 27 -11.84 6.53 -0.76
C SER A 27 -13.13 5.79 -1.08
N SER A 28 -13.08 4.50 -1.29
CA SER A 28 -14.25 3.71 -1.60
C SER A 28 -15.24 3.76 -0.45
N LYS A 29 -16.52 3.69 -0.79
CA LYS A 29 -17.55 3.61 0.24
C LYS A 29 -17.63 2.21 0.83
N ASP A 30 -17.15 1.23 0.12
CA ASP A 30 -17.14 -0.14 0.58
C ASP A 30 -15.99 -0.33 1.55
N LYS A 31 -16.32 -0.67 2.78
CA LYS A 31 -15.32 -0.81 3.83
C LYS A 31 -14.34 -1.93 3.51
N ASP A 32 -14.81 -3.02 2.93
CA ASP A 32 -13.93 -4.12 2.57
C ASP A 32 -12.90 -3.67 1.54
N ASN A 33 -13.32 -2.86 0.58
CA ASN A 33 -12.40 -2.33 -0.42
C ASN A 33 -11.38 -1.41 0.22
N LYS A 34 -11.80 -0.59 1.18
CA LYS A 34 -10.86 0.27 1.89
C LYS A 34 -9.84 -0.56 2.62
N LEU A 35 -10.28 -1.58 3.34
CA LEU A 35 -9.36 -2.43 4.09
C LEU A 35 -8.36 -3.09 3.17
N ASN A 36 -8.83 -3.63 2.07
CA ASN A 36 -7.94 -4.27 1.11
C ASN A 36 -6.93 -3.27 0.57
N ALA A 37 -7.39 -2.06 0.27
CA ALA A 37 -6.50 -1.03 -0.26
C ALA A 37 -5.41 -0.69 0.74
N TYR A 38 -5.77 -0.51 2.00
CA TYR A 38 -4.77 -0.20 3.01
C TYR A 38 -3.79 -1.35 3.21
N GLU A 39 -4.28 -2.58 3.19
CA GLU A 39 -3.39 -3.72 3.35
C GLU A 39 -2.40 -3.80 2.19
N LEU A 40 -2.85 -3.56 0.99
CA LEU A 40 -1.96 -3.54 -0.16
C LEU A 40 -0.99 -2.38 -0.10
N LEU A 41 -1.48 -1.22 0.34
CA LEU A 41 -0.62 -0.05 0.48
C LEU A 41 0.49 -0.31 1.49
N ILE A 42 0.17 -0.97 2.59
CA ILE A 42 1.18 -1.31 3.59
C ILE A 42 2.30 -2.13 2.93
N GLN A 43 1.93 -3.12 2.16
CA GLN A 43 2.91 -3.97 1.49
C GLN A 43 3.73 -3.17 0.49
N VAL A 44 3.07 -2.34 -0.30
CA VAL A 44 3.75 -1.55 -1.32
C VAL A 44 4.72 -0.57 -0.66
N TYR A 45 4.25 0.17 0.35
CA TYR A 45 5.11 1.12 1.03
C TYR A 45 6.30 0.43 1.67
N ALA A 46 6.06 -0.73 2.29
CA ALA A 46 7.16 -1.46 2.92
C ALA A 46 8.18 -1.90 1.89
N ASN A 47 7.72 -2.38 0.75
CA ASN A 47 8.64 -2.83 -0.31
C ASN A 47 9.41 -1.67 -0.92
N LEU A 48 8.82 -0.49 -0.91
CA LEU A 48 9.49 0.70 -1.44
C LEU A 48 10.36 1.39 -0.39
N GLY A 49 10.35 0.90 0.84
CA GLY A 49 11.12 1.51 1.90
C GLY A 49 10.48 2.76 2.48
N MET A 50 9.20 2.97 2.22
CA MET A 50 8.49 4.15 2.71
C MET A 50 7.84 3.83 4.04
N ASN A 51 8.68 3.69 5.06
CA ASN A 51 8.24 3.19 6.36
C ASN A 51 7.21 4.10 7.03
N ASP A 52 7.39 5.40 6.92
CA ASP A 52 6.45 6.33 7.54
C ASP A 52 5.05 6.16 6.96
N LYS A 53 4.98 6.03 5.64
CA LYS A 53 3.68 5.86 4.99
C LYS A 53 3.09 4.50 5.29
N ALA A 54 3.94 3.49 5.42
CA ALA A 54 3.47 2.16 5.81
C ALA A 54 2.83 2.21 7.19
N GLN A 55 3.44 2.94 8.11
CA GLN A 55 2.91 3.08 9.45
C GLN A 55 1.56 3.79 9.44
N ASP A 56 1.44 4.84 8.64
CA ASP A 56 0.18 5.56 8.52
C ASP A 56 -0.92 4.63 7.99
N ALA A 57 -0.59 3.83 6.98
CA ALA A 57 -1.56 2.91 6.41
C ALA A 57 -1.98 1.86 7.44
N ILE A 58 -1.04 1.41 8.27
CA ILE A 58 -1.37 0.45 9.32
C ILE A 58 -2.36 1.07 10.29
N LYS A 59 -2.13 2.32 10.68
CA LYS A 59 -3.03 3.00 11.59
C LYS A 59 -4.43 3.11 11.01
N MET A 60 -4.52 3.47 9.74
CA MET A 60 -5.82 3.60 9.10
C MET A 60 -6.53 2.26 9.02
N ARG A 61 -5.78 1.21 8.68
CA ARG A 61 -6.37 -0.12 8.64
C ARG A 61 -6.92 -0.52 10.01
N ASP A 62 -6.14 -0.26 11.05
CA ASP A 62 -6.56 -0.63 12.39
C ASP A 62 -7.80 0.14 12.82
N GLN A 63 -7.88 1.42 12.47
CA GLN A 63 -9.06 2.22 12.77
C GLN A 63 -10.30 1.65 12.11
N LEU A 64 -10.16 1.23 10.85
CA LEU A 64 -11.29 0.66 10.15
C LEU A 64 -11.75 -0.63 10.78
N LYS A 65 -10.81 -1.45 11.23
CA LYS A 65 -11.17 -2.70 11.89
C LYS A 65 -11.88 -2.44 13.19
N ASN A 66 -11.44 -1.43 13.92
CA ASN A 66 -12.09 -1.08 15.19
C ASN A 66 -13.49 -0.56 14.97
N GLU A 67 -13.69 0.21 13.92
CA GLU A 67 -15.02 0.72 13.60
C GLU A 67 -15.99 -0.41 13.31
N ASN A 68 -15.47 -1.53 12.88
CA ASN A 68 -16.30 -2.64 12.51
C ASN A 68 -16.98 -3.29 13.69
N LYS A 69 -16.60 -2.92 14.85
CA LYS A 69 -17.25 -3.44 16.05
C LYS A 69 -18.51 -2.67 16.34
#